data_e13a4e854871787cb19651b0e18e274e
#
_entry.id   e13a4e854871787cb19651b0e18e274e
#
_cell.length_a   1.000
_cell.length_b   1.000
_cell.length_c   1.000
_cell.angle_alpha   90.00
_cell.angle_beta   90.00
_cell.angle_gamma   90.00
#
_symmetry.space_group_name_H-M   'P 1'
#
loop_
_entity.id
_entity.type
_entity.pdbx_description
1 polymer ?
#
loop_
_entity_poly.entity_id
_entity_poly.type
_entity_poly.pdbx_seq_one_letter_code
_entity_poly.pdbx_strand_id
1 'polypeptide(L)'
;MTKKIVLYCLAVMCCVLTVGCSGKKEDGQSSGKDLKIMFTVSDGSDTFRATLAEAAKNAAEEAGYTIDIQDAAGSSETQMNQIKNAKDADVIICALCDAGTAQQMEALAG
;
A
#
# COMPACT_ATOMS: atom_id res chain seq x y z
N MET A 1 34.91 -13.69 -36.39
CA MET A 1 33.66 -14.33 -35.99
C MET A 1 33.48 -14.43 -34.49
N THR A 2 34.54 -14.80 -33.76
CA THR A 2 34.45 -14.90 -32.29
C THR A 2 34.19 -13.59 -31.59
N LYS A 3 34.70 -12.46 -32.09
CA LYS A 3 34.48 -11.15 -31.49
C LYS A 3 33.02 -10.66 -31.62
N LYS A 4 32.34 -11.04 -32.69
CA LYS A 4 30.95 -10.67 -32.88
C LYS A 4 30.01 -11.45 -31.95
N ILE A 5 30.34 -12.70 -31.70
CA ILE A 5 29.54 -13.55 -30.80
C ILE A 5 29.68 -13.07 -29.36
N VAL A 6 30.89 -12.69 -28.94
CA VAL A 6 31.10 -12.16 -27.60
C VAL A 6 30.40 -10.86 -27.39
N LEU A 7 30.40 -9.99 -28.40
CA LEU A 7 29.67 -8.71 -28.33
C LEU A 7 28.14 -8.93 -28.25
N TYR A 8 27.66 -9.92 -28.97
CA TYR A 8 26.24 -10.27 -28.96
C TYR A 8 25.82 -10.86 -27.60
N CYS A 9 26.63 -11.72 -27.05
CA CYS A 9 26.38 -12.27 -25.71
C CYS A 9 26.38 -11.18 -24.63
N LEU A 10 27.29 -10.21 -24.73
CA LEU A 10 27.36 -9.08 -23.81
C LEU A 10 26.11 -8.21 -23.94
N ALA A 11 25.66 -7.95 -25.15
CA ALA A 11 24.44 -7.16 -25.39
C ALA A 11 23.20 -7.88 -24.86
N VAL A 12 23.10 -9.18 -25.08
CA VAL A 12 21.99 -9.98 -24.57
C VAL A 12 22.02 -10.04 -23.05
N MET A 13 23.19 -10.16 -22.46
CA MET A 13 23.34 -10.20 -21.02
C MET A 13 22.96 -8.86 -20.36
N CYS A 14 23.32 -7.74 -20.99
CA CYS A 14 22.88 -6.41 -20.52
C CYS A 14 21.37 -6.22 -20.64
N CYS A 15 20.75 -6.73 -21.70
CA CYS A 15 19.31 -6.65 -21.88
C CYS A 15 18.57 -7.47 -20.82
N VAL A 16 19.07 -8.64 -20.47
CA VAL A 16 18.47 -9.49 -19.43
C VAL A 16 18.53 -8.82 -18.06
N LEU A 17 19.65 -8.17 -17.75
CA LEU A 17 19.78 -7.46 -16.47
C LEU A 17 18.84 -6.26 -16.36
N THR A 18 18.68 -5.50 -17.45
CA THR A 18 17.76 -4.36 -17.45
C THR A 18 16.31 -4.80 -17.36
N VAL A 19 15.94 -5.85 -18.06
CA VAL A 19 14.58 -6.39 -17.99
C VAL A 19 14.27 -6.93 -16.60
N GLY A 20 15.22 -7.61 -15.96
CA GLY A 20 15.04 -8.11 -14.61
C GLY A 20 14.83 -7.00 -13.58
N CYS A 21 15.58 -5.92 -13.66
CA CYS A 21 15.39 -4.75 -12.78
C CYS A 21 14.10 -4.01 -13.08
N SER A 22 13.76 -3.85 -14.35
CA SER A 22 12.50 -3.22 -14.76
C SER A 22 11.30 -4.05 -14.34
N GLY A 23 11.39 -5.36 -14.42
CA GLY A 23 10.31 -6.27 -14.03
C GLY A 23 9.91 -6.13 -12.57
N LYS A 24 10.86 -5.96 -11.67
CA LYS A 24 10.58 -5.76 -10.25
C LYS A 24 9.87 -4.44 -9.99
N LYS A 25 10.27 -3.38 -10.68
CA LYS A 25 9.63 -2.08 -10.56
C LYS A 25 8.24 -2.08 -11.21
N GLU A 26 8.13 -2.73 -12.34
CA GLU A 26 6.86 -2.82 -13.04
C GLU A 26 5.83 -3.59 -12.24
N ASP A 27 6.21 -4.66 -11.58
CA ASP A 27 5.30 -5.41 -10.73
C ASP A 27 4.72 -4.53 -9.63
N GLY A 28 5.55 -3.71 -8.99
CA GLY A 28 5.08 -2.77 -7.99
C GLY A 28 4.22 -1.65 -8.57
N GLN A 29 4.53 -1.20 -9.77
CA GLN A 29 3.83 -0.09 -10.41
C GLN A 29 2.55 -0.53 -11.10
N SER A 30 2.57 -1.66 -11.79
CA SER A 30 1.40 -2.14 -12.53
C SER A 30 0.25 -2.50 -11.62
N SER A 31 0.55 -3.02 -10.43
CA SER A 31 -0.46 -3.30 -9.43
C SER A 31 -0.91 -2.03 -8.69
N GLY A 32 -0.12 -0.95 -8.76
CA GLY A 32 -0.32 0.24 -7.98
C GLY A 32 -1.20 1.30 -8.61
N LYS A 33 -1.37 1.29 -9.91
CA LYS A 33 -2.18 2.31 -10.56
C LYS A 33 -3.63 2.17 -10.10
N ASP A 34 -4.22 3.27 -9.70
CA ASP A 34 -5.60 3.35 -9.25
C ASP A 34 -5.92 2.52 -7.99
N LEU A 35 -4.89 2.10 -7.26
CA LEU A 35 -5.10 1.41 -5.99
C LEU A 35 -5.71 2.38 -4.98
N LYS A 36 -6.83 1.99 -4.41
CA LYS A 36 -7.54 2.77 -3.40
C LYS A 36 -7.28 2.18 -2.02
N ILE A 37 -6.69 2.98 -1.16
CA ILE A 37 -6.37 2.59 0.21
C ILE A 37 -7.26 3.36 1.16
N MET A 38 -7.87 2.66 2.10
CA MET A 38 -8.51 3.27 3.26
C MET A 38 -7.66 3.00 4.49
N PHE A 39 -7.26 4.04 5.18
CA PHE A 39 -6.51 3.94 6.42
C PHE A 39 -7.33 4.52 7.55
N THR A 40 -7.72 3.69 8.51
CA THR A 40 -8.42 4.15 9.69
C THR A 40 -7.48 4.16 10.88
N VAL A 41 -7.35 5.33 11.51
CA VAL A 41 -6.55 5.50 12.72
C VAL A 41 -7.47 5.49 13.94
N SER A 42 -6.97 4.92 15.02
CA SER A 42 -7.74 4.81 16.26
C SER A 42 -8.07 6.17 16.86
N ASP A 43 -7.12 7.08 16.87
CA ASP A 43 -7.29 8.43 17.40
C ASP A 43 -6.29 9.37 16.74
N GLY A 44 -6.79 10.23 15.88
CA GLY A 44 -5.96 11.19 15.15
C GLY A 44 -5.46 12.35 16.01
N SER A 45 -5.94 12.50 17.24
CA SER A 45 -5.42 13.50 18.18
C SER A 45 -4.11 13.07 18.81
N ASP A 46 -3.78 11.78 18.78
CA ASP A 46 -2.50 11.26 19.24
C ASP A 46 -1.42 11.60 18.20
N THR A 47 -0.38 12.29 18.67
CA THR A 47 0.74 12.74 17.82
C THR A 47 1.39 11.59 17.05
N PHE A 48 1.59 10.45 17.69
CA PHE A 48 2.20 9.29 17.03
C PHE A 48 1.32 8.79 15.87
N ARG A 49 0.02 8.63 16.12
CA ARG A 49 -0.91 8.15 15.12
C ARG A 49 -1.14 9.16 13.99
N ALA A 50 -1.17 10.43 14.32
CA ALA A 50 -1.25 11.50 13.32
C ALA A 50 -0.02 11.50 12.41
N THR A 51 1.17 11.34 12.98
CA THR A 51 2.43 11.25 12.21
C THR A 51 2.44 10.01 11.34
N LEU A 52 1.95 8.89 11.85
CA LEU A 52 1.84 7.64 11.09
C LEU A 52 0.90 7.79 9.89
N ALA A 53 -0.25 8.41 10.10
CA ALA A 53 -1.22 8.67 9.04
C ALA A 53 -0.65 9.60 7.96
N GLU A 54 0.06 10.64 8.36
CA GLU A 54 0.72 11.55 7.43
C GLU A 54 1.81 10.84 6.61
N ALA A 55 2.63 10.03 7.27
CA ALA A 55 3.65 9.24 6.59
C ALA A 55 3.03 8.26 5.58
N ALA A 56 1.94 7.61 5.95
CA ALA A 56 1.21 6.71 5.07
C ALA A 56 0.62 7.45 3.87
N LYS A 57 0.07 8.63 4.10
CA LYS A 57 -0.47 9.48 3.04
C LYS A 57 0.61 9.87 2.03
N ASN A 58 1.74 10.36 2.52
CA ASN A 58 2.85 10.76 1.67
C ASN A 58 3.39 9.59 0.86
N ALA A 59 3.56 8.43 1.48
CA ALA A 59 4.05 7.24 0.80
C ALA A 59 3.07 6.77 -0.28
N ALA A 60 1.78 6.80 -0.02
CA ALA A 60 0.76 6.41 -0.98
C ALA A 60 0.73 7.37 -2.18
N GLU A 61 0.78 8.67 -1.92
CA GLU A 61 0.79 9.69 -2.96
C GLU A 61 2.04 9.57 -3.85
N GLU A 62 3.21 9.36 -3.26
CA GLU A 62 4.45 9.12 -4.00
C GLU A 62 4.36 7.87 -4.89
N ALA A 63 3.66 6.85 -4.45
CA ALA A 63 3.46 5.63 -5.22
C ALA A 63 2.36 5.76 -6.28
N GLY A 64 1.62 6.87 -6.28
CA GLY A 64 0.51 7.08 -7.20
C GLY A 64 -0.79 6.45 -6.77
N TYR A 65 -0.93 6.08 -5.51
CA TYR A 65 -2.15 5.51 -4.95
C TYR A 65 -3.08 6.58 -4.41
N THR A 66 -4.36 6.28 -4.38
CA THR A 66 -5.35 7.09 -3.68
C THR A 66 -5.49 6.57 -2.25
N ILE A 67 -5.41 7.46 -1.27
CA ILE A 67 -5.56 7.09 0.13
C ILE A 67 -6.61 7.98 0.80
N ASP A 68 -7.53 7.35 1.52
CA ASP A 68 -8.51 8.00 2.37
C ASP A 68 -8.18 7.68 3.82
N ILE A 69 -7.93 8.72 4.62
CA ILE A 69 -7.58 8.57 6.03
C ILE A 69 -8.79 8.97 6.86
N GLN A 70 -9.22 8.05 7.71
CA GLN A 70 -10.36 8.25 8.58
C GLN A 70 -9.94 8.11 10.05
N ASP A 71 -10.49 8.98 10.88
CA ASP A 71 -10.22 9.00 12.32
C ASP A 71 -11.39 8.37 13.07
N ALA A 72 -11.11 7.34 13.85
CA ALA A 72 -12.12 6.66 14.65
C ALA A 72 -12.40 7.37 15.99
N ALA A 73 -11.63 8.39 16.31
CA ALA A 73 -11.81 9.20 17.54
C ALA A 73 -11.90 8.36 18.82
N GLY A 74 -11.10 7.30 18.90
CA GLY A 74 -11.05 6.41 20.06
C GLY A 74 -12.17 5.39 20.13
N SER A 75 -13.04 5.30 19.13
CA SER A 75 -14.22 4.42 19.13
C SER A 75 -14.02 3.22 18.21
N SER A 76 -13.99 2.03 18.77
CA SER A 76 -13.95 0.78 18.01
C SER A 76 -15.18 0.60 17.16
N GLU A 77 -16.34 1.02 17.65
CA GLU A 77 -17.58 0.97 16.87
C GLU A 77 -17.52 1.85 15.63
N THR A 78 -17.02 3.07 15.77
CA THR A 78 -16.79 3.97 14.64
C THR A 78 -15.84 3.35 13.64
N GLN A 79 -14.74 2.74 14.13
CA GLN A 79 -13.75 2.09 13.28
C GLN A 79 -14.35 0.91 12.51
N MET A 80 -15.14 0.08 13.15
CA MET A 80 -15.86 -1.01 12.49
C MET A 80 -16.78 -0.50 11.39
N ASN A 81 -17.51 0.59 11.64
CA ASN A 81 -18.37 1.20 10.64
C ASN A 81 -17.57 1.75 9.46
N GLN A 82 -16.42 2.35 9.71
CA GLN A 82 -15.54 2.84 8.65
C GLN A 82 -15.09 1.71 7.74
N ILE A 83 -14.67 0.58 8.30
CA ILE A 83 -14.26 -0.60 7.55
C ILE A 83 -15.44 -1.17 6.76
N LYS A 84 -16.57 -1.30 7.41
CA LYS A 84 -17.80 -1.83 6.78
C LYS A 84 -18.25 -1.01 5.58
N ASN A 85 -18.03 0.29 5.65
CA ASN A 85 -18.42 1.22 4.59
C ASN A 85 -17.35 1.40 3.50
N ALA A 86 -16.14 0.87 3.70
CA ALA A 86 -15.01 1.02 2.77
C ALA A 86 -15.07 0.00 1.62
N LYS A 87 -16.21 -0.09 0.96
CA LYS A 87 -16.44 -1.09 -0.10
C LYS A 87 -15.63 -0.84 -1.36
N ASP A 88 -15.26 0.41 -1.58
CA ASP A 88 -14.49 0.80 -2.77
C ASP A 88 -12.98 0.69 -2.55
N ALA A 89 -12.53 0.41 -1.34
CA ALA A 89 -11.12 0.28 -1.04
C ALA A 89 -10.58 -1.06 -1.50
N ASP A 90 -9.42 -1.03 -2.15
CA ASP A 90 -8.69 -2.24 -2.51
C ASP A 90 -7.88 -2.79 -1.34
N VAL A 91 -7.43 -1.89 -0.46
CA VAL A 91 -6.65 -2.22 0.74
C VAL A 91 -7.18 -1.41 1.91
N ILE A 92 -7.34 -2.06 3.04
CA ILE A 92 -7.70 -1.41 4.30
C ILE A 92 -6.55 -1.57 5.28
N ILE A 93 -6.05 -0.44 5.79
CA ILE A 93 -5.05 -0.40 6.85
C ILE A 93 -5.76 0.08 8.11
N CYS A 94 -5.60 -0.66 9.19
CA CYS A 94 -6.29 -0.36 10.43
C CYS A 94 -5.32 -0.26 11.60
N ALA A 95 -5.17 0.95 12.14
CA ALA A 95 -4.52 1.15 13.42
C ALA A 95 -5.59 1.03 14.51
N LEU A 96 -5.68 -0.14 15.11
CA LEU A 96 -6.80 -0.54 15.98
C LEU A 96 -6.95 0.32 17.22
N CYS A 97 -8.19 0.66 17.56
CA CYS A 97 -8.55 1.24 18.87
C CYS A 97 -8.36 0.20 19.97
N ASP A 98 -8.74 -1.04 19.68
CA ASP A 98 -8.69 -2.15 20.64
C ASP A 98 -8.25 -3.41 19.90
N ALA A 99 -7.17 -4.01 20.36
CA ALA A 99 -6.63 -5.23 19.80
C ALA A 99 -7.63 -6.40 19.84
N GLY A 100 -8.55 -6.40 20.79
CA GLY A 100 -9.60 -7.41 20.89
C GLY A 100 -10.59 -7.41 19.73
N THR A 101 -10.65 -6.32 18.96
CA THR A 101 -11.54 -6.22 17.81
C THR A 101 -10.91 -6.64 16.48
N ALA A 102 -9.64 -7.04 16.48
CA ALA A 102 -8.89 -7.34 15.26
C ALA A 102 -9.59 -8.38 14.36
N GLN A 103 -10.05 -9.46 14.94
CA GLN A 103 -10.73 -10.51 14.17
C GLN A 103 -12.05 -10.03 13.57
N GLN A 104 -12.78 -9.19 14.30
CA GLN A 104 -14.03 -8.61 13.80
C GLN A 104 -13.76 -7.66 12.64
N MET A 105 -12.72 -6.85 12.76
CA MET A 105 -12.31 -5.93 11.69
C MET A 105 -11.91 -6.68 10.43
N GLU A 106 -11.14 -7.74 10.58
CA GLU A 106 -10.73 -8.60 9.48
C GLU A 106 -11.94 -9.23 8.77
N ALA A 107 -12.88 -9.73 9.53
CA ALA A 107 -14.11 -10.30 8.97
C ALA A 107 -14.95 -9.27 8.21
N LEU A 108 -15.00 -8.04 8.68
CA LEU A 108 -15.73 -6.95 8.03
C LEU A 108 -15.05 -6.50 6.72
N ALA A 109 -13.74 -6.57 6.66
CA ALA A 109 -12.96 -6.19 5.48
C ALA A 109 -13.02 -7.23 4.38
N GLY A 110 -13.22 -8.47 4.77
CA GLY A 110 -13.15 -9.61 3.91
C GLY A 110 -14.10 -9.97 2.99
#